data_c27769b984d3c69ece80e06438247ac0
#
_entry.id   c27769b984d3c69ece80e06438247ac0
#
_cell.length_a   1.000
_cell.length_b   1.000
_cell.length_c   1.000
_cell.angle_alpha   90.00
_cell.angle_beta   90.00
_cell.angle_gamma   90.00
#
_symmetry.space_group_name_H-M   'P 1'
#
loop_
_entity.id
_entity.type
_entity.pdbx_description
1 polymer ?
#
loop_
_entity_poly.entity_id
_entity_poly.type
_entity_poly.pdbx_seq_one_letter_code
_entity_poly.pdbx_strand_id
1 'polypeptide(L)' 'PAANANGETVTSPMPGTILSVNVSNGAAVKKGDVLLILEAMKMENEILAPCDGTVASVNVTKGSSVETGAVLCVIA' A
#
# COMPACT_ATOMS: atom_id res chain seq x y z
N PRO A 1 -19.07 5.88 7.22
CA PRO A 1 -18.18 6.89 7.71
C PRO A 1 -17.36 6.45 8.88
N ALA A 2 -17.95 5.87 9.89
CA ALA A 2 -17.13 5.40 10.99
C ALA A 2 -16.09 4.42 10.48
N ALA A 3 -16.47 3.62 9.53
CA ALA A 3 -15.54 2.69 8.92
C ALA A 3 -14.37 3.43 8.27
N ASN A 4 -14.66 4.62 7.75
CA ASN A 4 -13.60 5.38 7.11
C ASN A 4 -12.62 5.94 8.10
N ALA A 5 -13.06 6.17 9.33
CA ALA A 5 -12.15 6.65 10.36
C ALA A 5 -11.07 5.63 10.64
N ASN A 6 -11.38 4.35 10.44
CA ASN A 6 -10.40 3.29 10.65
C ASN A 6 -9.59 3.01 9.40
N GLY A 7 -10.07 3.48 8.27
CA GLY A 7 -9.38 3.32 7.04
C GLY A 7 -9.47 1.94 6.45
N GLU A 8 -8.93 1.82 5.26
CA GLU A 8 -8.85 0.57 4.55
C GLU A 8 -7.40 0.10 4.59
N THR A 9 -7.17 -1.07 5.12
CA THR A 9 -5.81 -1.60 5.23
C THR A 9 -5.41 -2.25 3.93
N VAL A 10 -4.26 -1.83 3.40
CA VAL A 10 -3.71 -2.42 2.18
C VAL A 10 -2.61 -3.39 2.62
N THR A 11 -2.77 -4.65 2.24
CA THR A 11 -1.83 -5.69 2.63
C THR A 11 -1.15 -6.28 1.42
N SER A 12 0.00 -6.91 1.66
CA SER A 12 0.74 -7.55 0.60
C SER A 12 0.07 -8.88 0.22
N PRO A 13 -0.20 -9.11 -1.07
CA PRO A 13 -0.81 -10.36 -1.50
C PRO A 13 0.17 -11.52 -1.53
N MET A 14 1.46 -11.23 -1.48
CA MET A 14 2.50 -12.25 -1.58
C MET A 14 3.79 -11.71 -0.98
N PRO A 15 4.73 -12.59 -0.62
CA PRO A 15 6.00 -12.12 -0.08
C PRO A 15 6.84 -11.49 -1.19
N GLY A 16 7.60 -10.47 -0.84
CA GLY A 16 8.45 -9.79 -1.81
C GLY A 16 9.18 -8.61 -1.20
N THR A 17 9.71 -7.78 -2.07
CA THR A 17 10.48 -6.61 -1.67
C THR A 17 9.84 -5.36 -2.27
N ILE A 18 9.77 -4.30 -1.48
CA ILE A 18 9.20 -3.04 -1.95
C ILE A 18 10.23 -2.34 -2.82
N LEU A 19 9.90 -2.17 -4.10
CA LEU A 19 10.78 -1.49 -5.04
C LEU A 19 10.66 0.02 -4.94
N SER A 20 9.45 0.51 -4.77
CA SER A 20 9.23 1.95 -4.65
C SER A 20 7.93 2.18 -3.90
N VAL A 21 7.85 3.34 -3.25
CA VAL A 21 6.65 3.79 -2.57
C VAL A 21 6.27 5.10 -3.20
N ASN A 22 5.08 5.14 -3.81
CA ASN A 22 4.65 6.29 -4.59
C ASN A 22 3.76 7.25 -3.82
N VAL A 23 3.48 6.93 -2.56
CA VAL A 23 2.62 7.77 -1.71
C VAL A 23 3.31 7.98 -0.38
N SER A 24 2.85 8.98 0.35
CA SER A 24 3.35 9.24 1.70
C SER A 24 2.16 9.56 2.59
N ASN A 25 2.42 9.64 3.89
CA ASN A 25 1.38 9.99 4.85
C ASN A 25 0.73 11.30 4.43
N GLY A 26 -0.59 11.32 4.40
CA GLY A 26 -1.34 12.50 4.02
C GLY A 26 -1.62 12.64 2.54
N ALA A 27 -1.09 11.76 1.70
CA ALA A 27 -1.33 11.83 0.27
C ALA A 27 -2.78 11.47 -0.05
N ALA A 28 -3.38 12.22 -0.97
CA ALA A 28 -4.72 11.89 -1.44
C ALA A 28 -4.60 10.87 -2.57
N VAL A 29 -5.42 9.84 -2.52
CA VAL A 29 -5.39 8.77 -3.52
C VAL A 29 -6.80 8.47 -3.98
N LYS A 30 -6.89 7.86 -5.15
CA LYS A 30 -8.16 7.41 -5.70
C LYS A 30 -8.05 5.93 -5.98
N LYS A 31 -9.18 5.26 -5.99
CA LYS A 31 -9.23 3.84 -6.32
C LYS A 31 -8.50 3.60 -7.63
N GLY A 32 -7.57 2.65 -7.61
CA GLY A 32 -6.77 2.33 -8.78
C GLY A 32 -5.44 3.04 -8.86
N ASP A 33 -5.19 4.03 -8.01
CA ASP A 33 -3.89 4.70 -7.99
C ASP A 33 -2.82 3.72 -7.51
N VAL A 34 -1.64 3.81 -8.10
CA VAL A 34 -0.53 2.95 -7.71
C VAL A 34 0.04 3.49 -6.40
N LEU A 35 -0.05 2.68 -5.35
CA LEU A 35 0.46 3.08 -4.05
C LEU A 35 1.95 2.77 -3.94
N LEU A 36 2.34 1.59 -4.37
CA LEU A 36 3.73 1.18 -4.32
C LEU A 36 3.93 0.02 -5.29
N ILE A 37 5.19 -0.32 -5.51
CA ILE A 37 5.57 -1.42 -6.39
C ILE A 37 6.21 -2.50 -5.54
N LEU A 38 5.68 -3.70 -5.67
CA LEU A 38 6.17 -4.88 -4.97
C LEU A 38 6.85 -5.79 -5.96
N GLU A 39 8.10 -6.13 -5.71
CA GLU A 39 8.79 -7.14 -6.51
C GLU A 39 8.62 -8.50 -5.84
N ALA A 40 8.03 -9.43 -6.57
CA ALA A 40 7.81 -10.78 -6.07
C ALA A 40 7.96 -11.74 -7.23
N MET A 41 8.63 -12.85 -6.99
CA MET A 41 8.78 -13.90 -8.00
C MET A 41 9.37 -13.35 -9.30
N LYS A 42 10.33 -12.43 -9.17
CA LYS A 42 11.03 -11.80 -10.29
C LYS A 42 10.13 -10.94 -11.17
N MET A 43 9.00 -10.52 -10.63
CA MET A 43 8.05 -9.67 -11.35
C MET A 43 7.74 -8.46 -10.50
N GLU A 44 7.45 -7.34 -11.17
CA GLU A 44 7.00 -6.14 -10.48
C GLU A 44 5.49 -6.16 -10.44
N ASN A 45 4.94 -5.94 -9.28
CA ASN A 45 3.49 -5.92 -9.08
C ASN A 45 3.10 -4.57 -8.52
N GLU A 46 2.13 -3.94 -9.14
CA GLU A 46 1.62 -2.66 -8.65
C GLU A 46 0.58 -2.93 -7.58
N ILE A 47 0.75 -2.26 -6.45
CA ILE A 47 -0.24 -2.33 -5.37
C ILE A 47 -1.11 -1.10 -5.51
N LEU A 48 -2.38 -1.33 -5.80
CA LEU A 48 -3.30 -0.25 -6.12
C LEU A 48 -4.16 0.11 -4.92
N ALA A 49 -4.62 1.35 -4.89
CA ALA A 49 -5.53 1.80 -3.85
C ALA A 49 -6.88 1.08 -4.02
N PRO A 50 -7.41 0.49 -2.96
CA PRO A 50 -8.71 -0.19 -3.04
C PRO A 50 -9.88 0.78 -3.02
N CYS A 51 -9.65 2.02 -2.64
CA CYS A 51 -10.72 3.00 -2.53
C CYS A 51 -10.11 4.40 -2.56
N ASP A 52 -10.98 5.39 -2.73
CA ASP A 52 -10.58 6.79 -2.63
C ASP A 52 -10.36 7.13 -1.18
N GLY A 53 -9.41 8.02 -0.92
CA GLY A 53 -9.20 8.48 0.45
C GLY A 53 -7.84 9.15 0.60
N THR A 54 -7.41 9.23 1.84
CA THR A 54 -6.13 9.82 2.20
C THR A 54 -5.28 8.77 2.87
N VAL A 55 -4.00 8.72 2.53
CA VAL A 55 -3.09 7.77 3.14
C VAL A 55 -2.88 8.17 4.60
N ALA A 56 -3.39 7.32 5.50
CA ALA A 56 -3.26 7.58 6.93
C ALA A 56 -1.86 7.21 7.42
N SER A 57 -1.32 6.12 6.90
CA SER A 57 0.03 5.71 7.26
C SER A 57 0.62 4.83 6.18
N VAL A 58 1.95 4.88 6.06
CA VAL A 58 2.71 3.99 5.19
C VAL A 58 3.65 3.22 6.11
N ASN A 59 3.53 1.92 6.09
CA ASN A 59 4.23 1.07 7.04
C ASN A 59 5.48 0.40 6.48
N VAL A 60 5.81 0.71 5.24
CA VAL A 60 6.99 0.14 4.56
C VAL A 60 7.75 1.23 3.87
N THR A 61 9.00 0.94 3.53
CA THR A 61 9.84 1.85 2.79
C THR A 61 10.45 1.10 1.62
N LYS A 62 11.04 1.87 0.69
CA LYS A 62 11.77 1.28 -0.41
C LYS A 62 12.83 0.32 0.14
N GLY A 63 12.83 -0.89 -0.37
CA GLY A 63 13.77 -1.90 0.07
C GLY A 63 13.28 -2.79 1.19
N SER A 64 12.10 -2.50 1.75
CA SER A 64 11.53 -3.34 2.80
C SER A 64 11.16 -4.71 2.24
N SER A 65 11.41 -5.75 3.04
CA SER A 65 10.92 -7.10 2.73
C SER A 65 9.61 -7.30 3.44
N VAL A 66 8.64 -7.86 2.74
CA VAL A 66 7.31 -8.09 3.30
C VAL A 66 6.88 -9.51 3.04
N GLU A 67 5.93 -9.97 3.85
CA GLU A 67 5.35 -11.29 3.72
C GLU A 67 3.88 -11.16 3.37
N THR A 68 3.27 -12.26 2.97
CA THR A 68 1.84 -12.26 2.68
C THR A 68 1.08 -11.75 3.88
N GLY A 69 0.20 -10.78 3.64
CA GLY A 69 -0.61 -10.19 4.71
C GLY A 69 0.06 -9.06 5.46
N ALA A 70 1.32 -8.74 5.14
CA ALA A 70 1.99 -7.61 5.78
C ALA A 70 1.24 -6.31 5.45
N VAL A 71 1.05 -5.48 6.44
CA VAL A 71 0.36 -4.19 6.23
C VAL A 71 1.30 -3.25 5.53
N LEU A 72 0.89 -2.80 4.34
CA LEU A 72 1.69 -1.89 3.54
C LEU A 72 1.34 -0.44 3.85
N CYS A 73 0.07 -0.12 3.83
CA CYS A 73 -0.38 1.21 4.18
C CYS A 73 -1.86 1.16 4.56
N VAL A 74 -2.34 2.27 5.08
CA VAL A 74 -3.75 2.42 5.48
C VAL A 74 -4.30 3.64 4.79
N ILE A 75 -5.48 3.49 4.17
CA ILE A 75 -6.19 4.57 3.50
C ILE A 75 -7.36 4.97 4.38
N ALA A 76 -7.41 6.20 4.78
CA ALA A 76 -8.48 6.69 5.66
C ALA A 76 -9.58 7.40 4.87
#